data_ec250a81b89cb4e02a14ffae7c80dbe2
#
_entry.id   ec250a81b89cb4e02a14ffae7c80dbe2
#
_cell.length_a   1.000
_cell.length_b   1.000
_cell.length_c   1.000
_cell.angle_alpha   90.00
_cell.angle_beta   90.00
_cell.angle_gamma   90.00
#
_symmetry.space_group_name_H-M   'P 1'
#
loop_
_entity.id
_entity.type
_entity.pdbx_description
1 polymer ?
#
loop_
_entity_poly.entity_id
_entity_poly.type
_entity_poly.pdbx_seq_one_letter_code
_entity_poly.pdbx_strand_id
1 'polypeptide(L)'
;MRKARLLATAFMLVVSLPAQSVSWRGNVTVQERLFFQDPADPRQHGNNFSVAAQPEMYHEWADGQQSVSFIPFARLDQGDDERSHADIRELSWSYVAREYEWTVGISKVYWGVTESQHLVDIINQTDLVEDIDQEEKLGQPMAKLSLIRDWGTVDLFVLPGFRERTFAGVKGRPRVIPRVEKDLARYESSQEGRHVDLAARWSHAIGDMDIGLSWFHGTSRTPILNPAQYNGEIVLAPFYQIIDQAGIDVQLTRGSWLWKLEAINLDGNYVKYKRATGGFEYTFYGIANSAADLGLVMEYLYDSRGELATTPFEDDFLTGLRLTLNDEQSTDALLGVIKDTHDDSYLVSLEANRRIGDSWKLSIQASKFLADGLDQSLKSFAEDDFLQVELGYYF
;
A
#
# COMPACT_ATOMS: atom_id res chain seq x y z
N MET A 1 16.63 -21.15 24.73
CA MET A 1 15.96 -22.32 24.15
C MET A 1 14.65 -22.58 24.89
N ARG A 2 13.56 -21.93 24.47
CA ARG A 2 12.16 -22.20 24.84
C ARG A 2 11.25 -21.20 24.07
N LYS A 3 11.21 -21.32 22.76
CA LYS A 3 10.17 -20.68 21.91
C LYS A 3 9.82 -21.71 20.84
N ALA A 4 8.69 -22.29 20.93
CA ALA A 4 7.88 -22.91 19.90
C ALA A 4 6.94 -23.95 20.52
N ARG A 5 5.75 -23.53 20.86
CA ARG A 5 4.55 -24.39 20.97
C ARG A 5 3.35 -23.46 21.20
N LEU A 6 2.91 -22.75 20.19
CA LEU A 6 1.53 -22.37 20.05
C LEU A 6 0.97 -23.23 18.92
N LEU A 7 0.43 -24.37 19.30
CA LEU A 7 -0.40 -25.19 18.44
C LEU A 7 -1.69 -24.39 18.15
N ALA A 8 -1.84 -23.98 16.91
CA ALA A 8 -3.10 -23.57 16.34
C ALA A 8 -4.04 -24.77 16.37
N THR A 9 -4.98 -24.78 17.30
CA THR A 9 -6.14 -25.65 17.24
C THR A 9 -7.06 -25.11 16.15
N ALA A 10 -6.82 -25.54 14.91
CA ALA A 10 -7.72 -25.28 13.80
C ALA A 10 -9.04 -25.97 14.11
N PHE A 11 -10.07 -25.20 14.39
CA PHE A 11 -11.45 -25.64 14.44
C PHE A 11 -11.86 -25.96 12.99
N MET A 12 -11.76 -27.24 12.61
CA MET A 12 -12.36 -27.73 11.37
C MET A 12 -13.88 -27.72 11.51
N LEU A 13 -14.50 -26.64 11.13
CA LEU A 13 -15.90 -26.63 10.77
C LEU A 13 -16.01 -27.31 9.40
N VAL A 14 -16.34 -28.58 9.38
CA VAL A 14 -16.75 -29.29 8.15
C VAL A 14 -18.14 -28.79 7.80
N VAL A 15 -18.22 -27.69 7.10
CA VAL A 15 -19.43 -27.27 6.42
C VAL A 15 -19.53 -28.12 5.14
N SER A 16 -20.55 -28.96 5.03
CA SER A 16 -20.88 -29.65 3.79
C SER A 16 -21.38 -28.59 2.79
N LEU A 17 -20.48 -28.08 1.97
CA LEU A 17 -20.80 -27.16 0.90
C LEU A 17 -21.52 -27.93 -0.23
N PRO A 18 -22.61 -27.37 -0.81
CA PRO A 18 -23.14 -27.89 -2.04
C PRO A 18 -22.08 -27.80 -3.15
N ALA A 19 -22.16 -28.72 -4.12
CA ALA A 19 -21.15 -28.90 -5.18
C ALA A 19 -21.17 -27.74 -6.22
N GLN A 20 -20.97 -26.52 -5.79
CA GLN A 20 -20.53 -25.43 -6.68
C GLN A 20 -19.01 -25.44 -6.69
N SER A 21 -18.42 -25.25 -7.87
CA SER A 21 -16.97 -25.39 -8.06
C SER A 21 -16.21 -24.33 -7.29
N VAL A 22 -15.36 -24.75 -6.37
CA VAL A 22 -14.32 -23.88 -5.79
C VAL A 22 -13.38 -23.47 -6.92
N SER A 23 -13.23 -22.18 -7.18
CA SER A 23 -12.27 -21.67 -8.14
C SER A 23 -10.94 -21.44 -7.45
N TRP A 24 -9.87 -21.87 -8.10
CA TRP A 24 -8.49 -21.61 -7.69
C TRP A 24 -7.80 -20.84 -8.80
N ARG A 25 -7.12 -19.78 -8.43
CA ARG A 25 -6.22 -19.00 -9.27
C ARG A 25 -5.07 -18.53 -8.41
N GLY A 26 -4.12 -17.82 -8.99
CA GLY A 26 -3.03 -17.25 -8.19
C GLY A 26 -1.80 -17.01 -9.01
N ASN A 27 -0.72 -16.68 -8.31
CA ASN A 27 0.56 -16.47 -8.94
C ASN A 27 1.71 -17.03 -8.10
N VAL A 28 2.82 -17.28 -8.80
CA VAL A 28 4.14 -17.47 -8.23
C VAL A 28 5.07 -16.51 -8.93
N THR A 29 5.80 -15.69 -8.16
CA THR A 29 6.70 -14.69 -8.71
C THR A 29 8.15 -14.98 -8.31
N VAL A 30 9.08 -14.66 -9.20
CA VAL A 30 10.50 -14.57 -8.93
C VAL A 30 10.93 -13.13 -9.18
N GLN A 31 11.72 -12.58 -8.28
CA GLN A 31 12.11 -11.18 -8.29
C GLN A 31 13.60 -11.05 -8.02
N GLU A 32 14.28 -10.21 -8.79
CA GLU A 32 15.66 -9.78 -8.54
C GLU A 32 15.70 -8.26 -8.44
N ARG A 33 16.28 -7.74 -7.36
CA ARG A 33 16.52 -6.31 -7.13
C ARG A 33 18.03 -6.08 -7.11
N LEU A 34 18.51 -5.22 -7.98
CA LEU A 34 19.92 -4.84 -8.15
C LEU A 34 20.10 -3.42 -7.67
N PHE A 35 20.99 -3.20 -6.71
CA PHE A 35 21.35 -1.87 -6.20
C PHE A 35 22.61 -1.36 -6.90
N PHE A 36 22.61 -0.06 -7.25
CA PHE A 36 23.70 0.53 -8.04
C PHE A 36 24.83 1.09 -7.18
N GLN A 37 24.55 1.39 -5.90
CA GLN A 37 25.52 1.90 -4.95
C GLN A 37 25.91 0.83 -3.92
N ASP A 38 27.07 1.01 -3.30
CA ASP A 38 27.46 0.23 -2.13
C ASP A 38 26.47 0.46 -0.98
N PRO A 39 26.16 -0.57 -0.19
CA PRO A 39 25.22 -0.41 0.90
C PRO A 39 25.74 0.51 2.01
N ALA A 40 24.86 1.34 2.58
CA ALA A 40 25.19 2.18 3.73
C ALA A 40 25.55 1.37 4.99
N ASP A 41 25.02 0.14 5.11
CA ASP A 41 25.35 -0.82 6.18
C ASP A 41 26.08 -2.03 5.57
N PRO A 42 27.30 -2.40 6.03
CA PRO A 42 28.08 -3.50 5.46
C PRO A 42 27.42 -4.87 5.61
N ARG A 43 26.34 -4.99 6.38
CA ARG A 43 25.54 -6.21 6.52
C ARG A 43 24.53 -6.41 5.39
N GLN A 44 24.26 -5.38 4.60
CA GLN A 44 23.35 -5.41 3.47
C GLN A 44 24.01 -5.97 2.20
N HIS A 45 23.21 -6.35 1.23
CA HIS A 45 23.67 -6.93 -0.04
C HIS A 45 23.51 -5.95 -1.21
N GLY A 46 24.33 -6.11 -2.25
CA GLY A 46 24.25 -5.34 -3.51
C GLY A 46 23.13 -5.82 -4.45
N ASN A 47 22.58 -7.00 -4.19
CA ASN A 47 21.41 -7.53 -4.90
C ASN A 47 20.54 -8.34 -3.96
N ASN A 48 19.30 -8.54 -4.34
CA ASN A 48 18.32 -9.27 -3.53
C ASN A 48 17.37 -10.08 -4.40
N PHE A 49 17.49 -11.41 -4.29
CA PHE A 49 16.61 -12.37 -4.97
C PHE A 49 15.51 -12.85 -4.05
N SER A 50 14.28 -12.94 -4.56
CA SER A 50 13.17 -13.49 -3.80
C SER A 50 12.20 -14.31 -4.65
N VAL A 51 11.44 -15.18 -3.99
CA VAL A 51 10.34 -15.95 -4.58
C VAL A 51 9.12 -15.76 -3.70
N ALA A 52 7.98 -15.45 -4.31
CA ALA A 52 6.71 -15.33 -3.61
C ALA A 52 5.62 -16.19 -4.25
N ALA A 53 4.61 -16.54 -3.47
CA ALA A 53 3.43 -17.26 -3.92
C ALA A 53 2.18 -16.68 -3.26
N GLN A 54 1.15 -16.44 -4.07
CA GLN A 54 -0.14 -15.94 -3.65
C GLN A 54 -1.25 -16.73 -4.34
N PRO A 55 -1.60 -17.94 -3.86
CA PRO A 55 -2.78 -18.64 -4.34
C PRO A 55 -4.05 -17.96 -3.84
N GLU A 56 -5.11 -18.02 -4.62
CA GLU A 56 -6.41 -17.45 -4.31
C GLU A 56 -7.47 -18.52 -4.44
N MET A 57 -8.26 -18.68 -3.39
CA MET A 57 -9.44 -19.53 -3.37
C MET A 57 -10.69 -18.65 -3.29
N TYR A 58 -11.62 -18.89 -4.19
CA TYR A 58 -12.92 -18.24 -4.17
C TYR A 58 -14.03 -19.28 -4.29
N HIS A 59 -15.06 -19.13 -3.46
CA HIS A 59 -16.26 -19.96 -3.52
C HIS A 59 -17.49 -19.11 -3.25
N GLU A 60 -18.51 -19.28 -4.06
CA GLU A 60 -19.80 -18.61 -3.89
C GLU A 60 -20.95 -19.61 -3.84
N TRP A 61 -22.06 -19.22 -3.19
CA TRP A 61 -23.29 -20.00 -3.09
C TRP A 61 -24.51 -19.08 -2.91
N ALA A 62 -25.69 -19.67 -2.81
CA ALA A 62 -26.95 -18.95 -2.71
C ALA A 62 -27.15 -17.95 -3.86
N ASP A 63 -26.97 -18.43 -5.11
CA ASP A 63 -27.07 -17.62 -6.33
C ASP A 63 -26.16 -16.38 -6.34
N GLY A 64 -24.93 -16.52 -5.80
CA GLY A 64 -23.94 -15.45 -5.72
C GLY A 64 -24.15 -14.46 -4.56
N GLN A 65 -25.16 -14.67 -3.72
CA GLN A 65 -25.40 -13.79 -2.58
C GLN A 65 -24.38 -13.95 -1.45
N GLN A 66 -23.72 -15.09 -1.37
CA GLN A 66 -22.72 -15.37 -0.37
C GLN A 66 -21.43 -15.83 -1.01
N SER A 67 -20.31 -15.39 -0.49
CA SER A 67 -19.00 -15.83 -0.95
C SER A 67 -18.00 -15.91 0.19
N VAL A 68 -16.97 -16.73 -0.03
CA VAL A 68 -15.75 -16.79 0.79
C VAL A 68 -14.56 -16.62 -0.11
N SER A 69 -13.64 -15.75 0.29
CA SER A 69 -12.33 -15.53 -0.32
C SER A 69 -11.24 -15.93 0.64
N PHE A 70 -10.19 -16.62 0.15
CA PHE A 70 -9.01 -16.95 0.93
C PHE A 70 -7.75 -16.74 0.08
N ILE A 71 -6.92 -15.78 0.48
CA ILE A 71 -5.71 -15.37 -0.23
C ILE A 71 -4.54 -15.39 0.76
N PRO A 72 -3.88 -16.54 0.97
CA PRO A 72 -2.62 -16.60 1.68
C PRO A 72 -1.49 -16.07 0.81
N PHE A 73 -0.45 -15.55 1.45
CA PHE A 73 0.76 -15.05 0.84
C PHE A 73 1.98 -15.61 1.55
N ALA A 74 3.04 -15.91 0.81
CA ALA A 74 4.34 -16.25 1.36
C ALA A 74 5.46 -15.78 0.44
N ARG A 75 6.52 -15.20 1.02
CA ARG A 75 7.76 -14.82 0.35
C ARG A 75 8.96 -15.42 1.06
N LEU A 76 9.91 -15.89 0.28
CA LEU A 76 11.26 -16.24 0.72
C LEU A 76 12.22 -15.26 0.04
N ASP A 77 12.99 -14.57 0.85
CA ASP A 77 13.90 -13.51 0.42
C ASP A 77 15.33 -13.87 0.83
N GLN A 78 16.28 -13.65 -0.09
CA GLN A 78 17.69 -13.98 0.13
C GLN A 78 18.39 -12.97 1.05
N GLY A 79 18.01 -11.71 0.94
CA GLY A 79 18.71 -10.60 1.56
C GLY A 79 18.15 -10.18 2.92
N ASP A 80 16.84 -10.35 3.15
CA ASP A 80 16.19 -9.84 4.34
C ASP A 80 15.32 -10.89 5.02
N ASP A 81 15.67 -11.24 6.27
CA ASP A 81 14.90 -12.18 7.09
C ASP A 81 13.50 -11.64 7.42
N GLU A 82 13.30 -10.32 7.52
CA GLU A 82 11.99 -9.70 7.75
C GLU A 82 11.10 -9.73 6.50
N ARG A 83 11.71 -9.71 5.31
CA ARG A 83 11.00 -9.87 4.05
C ARG A 83 10.65 -11.35 3.75
N SER A 84 11.31 -12.30 4.42
CA SER A 84 10.93 -13.72 4.39
C SER A 84 9.78 -13.97 5.36
N HIS A 85 8.54 -13.85 4.88
CA HIS A 85 7.36 -13.91 5.72
C HIS A 85 6.18 -14.62 5.04
N ALA A 86 5.15 -14.89 5.83
CA ALA A 86 3.86 -15.37 5.36
C ALA A 86 2.74 -14.56 6.00
N ASP A 87 1.68 -14.31 5.24
CA ASP A 87 0.52 -13.54 5.66
C ASP A 87 -0.78 -14.14 5.13
N ILE A 88 -1.90 -13.74 5.73
CA ILE A 88 -3.24 -13.92 5.18
C ILE A 88 -3.69 -12.55 4.67
N ARG A 89 -3.59 -12.36 3.35
CA ARG A 89 -4.00 -11.12 2.68
C ARG A 89 -5.50 -10.95 2.71
N GLU A 90 -6.23 -12.07 2.55
CA GLU A 90 -7.67 -12.11 2.66
C GLU A 90 -8.15 -13.46 3.22
N LEU A 91 -9.10 -13.42 4.13
CA LEU A 91 -9.91 -14.53 4.59
C LEU A 91 -11.26 -13.94 5.02
N SER A 92 -12.15 -13.76 4.07
CA SER A 92 -13.39 -13.03 4.28
C SER A 92 -14.60 -13.82 3.82
N TRP A 93 -15.70 -13.63 4.53
CA TRP A 93 -17.04 -14.00 4.10
C TRP A 93 -17.80 -12.72 3.74
N SER A 94 -18.47 -12.75 2.58
CA SER A 94 -19.32 -11.65 2.11
C SER A 94 -20.75 -12.13 1.91
N TYR A 95 -21.68 -11.24 2.24
CA TYR A 95 -23.11 -11.40 1.97
C TYR A 95 -23.64 -10.17 1.25
N VAL A 96 -24.16 -10.34 0.05
CA VAL A 96 -24.66 -9.27 -0.81
C VAL A 96 -26.18 -9.34 -0.89
N ALA A 97 -26.85 -8.29 -0.44
CA ALA A 97 -28.28 -8.05 -0.63
C ALA A 97 -28.50 -6.86 -1.56
N ARG A 98 -29.76 -6.57 -1.89
CA ARG A 98 -30.10 -5.49 -2.83
C ARG A 98 -29.61 -4.11 -2.38
N GLU A 99 -29.65 -3.83 -1.07
CA GLU A 99 -29.43 -2.48 -0.53
C GLU A 99 -28.31 -2.44 0.52
N TYR A 100 -27.68 -3.57 0.80
CA TYR A 100 -26.55 -3.66 1.73
C TYR A 100 -25.67 -4.86 1.45
N GLU A 101 -24.42 -4.75 1.88
CA GLU A 101 -23.42 -5.80 1.85
C GLU A 101 -22.73 -5.91 3.20
N TRP A 102 -22.50 -7.15 3.65
CA TRP A 102 -21.62 -7.46 4.77
C TRP A 102 -20.33 -8.09 4.27
N THR A 103 -19.21 -7.66 4.85
CA THR A 103 -17.94 -8.38 4.73
C THR A 103 -17.37 -8.57 6.13
N VAL A 104 -17.05 -9.82 6.49
CA VAL A 104 -16.53 -10.15 7.84
C VAL A 104 -15.34 -11.08 7.67
N GLY A 105 -14.24 -10.75 8.35
CA GLY A 105 -13.01 -11.53 8.31
C GLY A 105 -11.77 -10.67 8.16
N ILE A 106 -10.75 -11.18 7.48
CA ILE A 106 -9.54 -10.45 7.12
C ILE A 106 -9.71 -9.98 5.67
N SER A 107 -9.60 -8.68 5.41
CA SER A 107 -9.75 -8.13 4.05
C SER A 107 -8.86 -6.92 3.83
N LYS A 108 -8.67 -6.56 2.55
CA LYS A 108 -8.00 -5.33 2.12
C LYS A 108 -9.01 -4.35 1.55
N VAL A 109 -8.85 -3.08 1.88
CA VAL A 109 -9.64 -1.96 1.37
C VAL A 109 -8.67 -0.93 0.83
N TYR A 110 -8.96 -0.38 -0.33
CA TYR A 110 -8.16 0.66 -0.96
C TYR A 110 -9.03 1.90 -1.16
N TRP A 111 -8.56 3.03 -0.63
CA TRP A 111 -9.14 4.34 -0.84
C TRP A 111 -8.09 5.24 -1.49
N GLY A 112 -8.53 6.25 -2.20
CA GLY A 112 -7.66 7.21 -2.84
C GLY A 112 -7.78 7.21 -4.36
N VAL A 113 -7.32 8.31 -4.95
CA VAL A 113 -7.45 8.60 -6.39
C VAL A 113 -6.19 9.21 -6.98
N THR A 114 -5.27 9.74 -6.15
CA THR A 114 -4.03 10.39 -6.60
C THR A 114 -2.95 9.36 -6.95
N GLU A 115 -1.94 9.78 -7.69
CA GLU A 115 -0.89 8.91 -8.22
C GLU A 115 0.28 8.75 -7.25
N SER A 116 0.69 9.85 -6.63
CA SER A 116 1.91 9.90 -5.82
C SER A 116 1.77 9.29 -4.43
N GLN A 117 0.57 9.34 -3.86
CA GLN A 117 0.27 8.85 -2.50
C GLN A 117 -1.24 8.80 -2.24
N HIS A 118 -1.69 7.83 -1.45
CA HIS A 118 -3.10 7.66 -1.09
C HIS A 118 -3.35 8.13 0.34
N LEU A 119 -3.60 9.44 0.51
CA LEU A 119 -3.71 10.06 1.84
C LEU A 119 -4.90 9.57 2.66
N VAL A 120 -6.03 9.29 1.99
CA VAL A 120 -7.27 8.85 2.64
C VAL A 120 -7.26 7.37 3.01
N ASP A 121 -6.27 6.59 2.51
CA ASP A 121 -6.18 5.15 2.72
C ASP A 121 -5.63 4.82 4.11
N ILE A 122 -6.54 4.49 5.04
CA ILE A 122 -6.24 4.35 6.47
C ILE A 122 -6.70 3.02 7.07
N ILE A 123 -7.49 2.21 6.35
CA ILE A 123 -8.06 0.98 6.92
C ILE A 123 -6.98 -0.06 7.18
N ASN A 124 -6.19 -0.38 6.15
CA ASN A 124 -5.16 -1.39 6.20
C ASN A 124 -3.80 -0.81 6.57
N GLN A 125 -2.97 -1.61 7.20
CA GLN A 125 -1.57 -1.28 7.42
C GLN A 125 -0.75 -1.54 6.16
N THR A 126 0.21 -0.68 5.89
CA THR A 126 1.19 -0.84 4.79
C THR A 126 2.20 -1.94 5.09
N ASP A 127 2.52 -2.75 4.09
CA ASP A 127 3.54 -3.80 4.13
C ASP A 127 4.86 -3.32 3.49
N LEU A 128 5.62 -2.49 4.22
CA LEU A 128 6.85 -1.86 3.70
C LEU A 128 7.99 -2.83 3.39
N VAL A 129 7.95 -4.08 3.86
CA VAL A 129 8.95 -5.08 3.47
C VAL A 129 8.73 -5.59 2.05
N GLU A 130 7.49 -5.50 1.54
CA GLU A 130 7.20 -5.86 0.15
C GLU A 130 7.68 -4.76 -0.80
N ASP A 131 7.23 -3.52 -0.60
CA ASP A 131 7.74 -2.37 -1.33
C ASP A 131 7.64 -1.06 -0.52
N ILE A 132 8.50 -0.09 -0.86
CA ILE A 132 8.52 1.24 -0.22
C ILE A 132 7.53 2.22 -0.84
N ASP A 133 6.93 1.89 -1.98
CA ASP A 133 5.88 2.69 -2.65
C ASP A 133 4.58 2.77 -1.85
N GLN A 134 4.41 1.91 -0.83
CA GLN A 134 3.28 1.83 0.09
C GLN A 134 1.99 1.29 -0.53
N GLU A 135 2.04 0.71 -1.72
CA GLU A 135 0.89 0.09 -2.37
C GLU A 135 0.50 -1.24 -1.72
N GLU A 136 1.48 -2.00 -1.22
CA GLU A 136 1.20 -3.29 -0.61
C GLU A 136 0.63 -3.14 0.80
N LYS A 137 -0.48 -3.84 1.03
CA LYS A 137 -1.24 -3.79 2.30
C LYS A 137 -1.29 -5.14 2.99
N LEU A 138 -1.20 -5.11 4.32
CA LEU A 138 -1.51 -6.25 5.17
C LEU A 138 -3.04 -6.44 5.26
N GLY A 139 -3.50 -7.68 5.28
CA GLY A 139 -4.92 -7.96 5.55
C GLY A 139 -5.33 -7.47 6.94
N GLN A 140 -6.45 -6.75 7.05
CA GLN A 140 -6.98 -6.20 8.29
C GLN A 140 -8.21 -7.00 8.75
N PRO A 141 -8.24 -7.52 10.00
CA PRO A 141 -9.47 -8.05 10.57
C PRO A 141 -10.55 -6.96 10.63
N MET A 142 -11.73 -7.25 10.08
CA MET A 142 -12.82 -6.28 10.03
C MET A 142 -14.20 -6.92 9.98
N ALA A 143 -15.19 -6.13 10.40
CA ALA A 143 -16.58 -6.27 10.00
C ALA A 143 -16.99 -4.97 9.29
N LYS A 144 -17.32 -5.08 8.00
CA LYS A 144 -17.77 -3.97 7.16
C LYS A 144 -19.25 -4.15 6.83
N LEU A 145 -20.01 -3.07 6.94
CA LEU A 145 -21.37 -2.96 6.43
C LEU A 145 -21.41 -1.83 5.40
N SER A 146 -21.74 -2.17 4.14
CA SER A 146 -21.99 -1.20 3.07
C SER A 146 -23.49 -1.02 2.90
N LEU A 147 -23.98 0.21 3.00
CA LEU A 147 -25.37 0.61 2.76
C LEU A 147 -25.45 1.30 1.40
N ILE A 148 -26.10 0.67 0.44
CA ILE A 148 -26.17 1.13 -0.95
C ILE A 148 -27.49 1.88 -1.16
N ARG A 149 -27.40 3.15 -1.58
CA ARG A 149 -28.55 4.04 -1.77
C ARG A 149 -28.39 4.86 -3.04
N ASP A 150 -29.48 5.44 -3.54
CA ASP A 150 -29.43 6.33 -4.72
C ASP A 150 -28.58 7.58 -4.50
N TRP A 151 -28.42 8.02 -3.23
CA TRP A 151 -27.61 9.18 -2.83
C TRP A 151 -26.17 8.80 -2.45
N GLY A 152 -25.74 7.59 -2.71
CA GLY A 152 -24.38 7.09 -2.47
C GLY A 152 -24.31 5.84 -1.60
N THR A 153 -23.12 5.36 -1.40
CA THR A 153 -22.81 4.21 -0.54
C THR A 153 -22.21 4.71 0.78
N VAL A 154 -22.68 4.16 1.89
CA VAL A 154 -22.08 4.38 3.22
C VAL A 154 -21.47 3.07 3.69
N ASP A 155 -20.16 3.07 3.87
CA ASP A 155 -19.41 1.96 4.48
C ASP A 155 -19.15 2.26 5.95
N LEU A 156 -19.46 1.31 6.82
CA LEU A 156 -19.19 1.35 8.25
C LEU A 156 -18.26 0.20 8.63
N PHE A 157 -17.21 0.51 9.38
CA PHE A 157 -16.19 -0.46 9.74
C PHE A 157 -16.02 -0.58 11.25
N VAL A 158 -15.88 -1.82 11.71
CA VAL A 158 -15.35 -2.17 13.03
C VAL A 158 -14.11 -3.03 12.77
N LEU A 159 -12.97 -2.57 13.28
CA LEU A 159 -11.64 -3.15 13.01
C LEU A 159 -11.06 -3.70 14.33
N PRO A 160 -11.38 -4.96 14.69
CA PRO A 160 -10.86 -5.58 15.90
C PRO A 160 -9.38 -5.97 15.70
N GLY A 161 -8.51 -5.38 16.49
CA GLY A 161 -7.08 -5.65 16.41
C GLY A 161 -6.35 -4.81 15.37
N PHE A 162 -5.21 -4.29 15.81
CA PHE A 162 -4.29 -3.50 15.01
C PHE A 162 -3.13 -4.38 14.53
N ARG A 163 -2.64 -4.12 13.34
CA ARG A 163 -1.42 -4.74 12.79
C ARG A 163 -0.32 -3.70 12.70
N GLU A 164 0.86 -4.03 13.24
CA GLU A 164 2.03 -3.17 13.14
C GLU A 164 2.52 -3.08 11.69
N ARG A 165 3.09 -1.92 11.34
CA ARG A 165 3.77 -1.71 10.07
C ARG A 165 5.00 -2.61 9.99
N THR A 166 5.22 -3.24 8.87
CA THR A 166 6.44 -4.00 8.60
C THR A 166 7.58 -3.04 8.24
N PHE A 167 8.80 -3.43 8.56
CA PHE A 167 10.00 -2.65 8.24
C PHE A 167 11.13 -3.58 7.83
N ALA A 168 11.95 -3.13 6.89
CA ALA A 168 13.12 -3.86 6.46
C ALA A 168 14.07 -4.15 7.63
N GLY A 169 14.59 -5.36 7.66
CA GLY A 169 15.48 -5.86 8.72
C GLY A 169 16.90 -5.31 8.65
N VAL A 170 17.80 -5.93 9.41
CA VAL A 170 19.21 -5.52 9.48
C VAL A 170 19.90 -5.56 8.12
N LYS A 171 19.53 -6.52 7.27
CA LYS A 171 20.12 -6.74 5.94
C LYS A 171 19.25 -6.15 4.81
N GLY A 172 18.04 -5.70 5.12
CA GLY A 172 17.06 -5.23 4.14
C GLY A 172 17.45 -3.90 3.50
N ARG A 173 17.10 -3.75 2.20
CA ARG A 173 17.23 -2.55 1.36
C ARG A 173 16.04 -2.47 0.40
N PRO A 174 15.49 -1.27 0.12
CA PRO A 174 15.78 0.03 0.78
C PRO A 174 15.27 0.06 2.23
N ARG A 175 15.86 0.93 3.07
CA ARG A 175 15.37 1.12 4.44
C ARG A 175 15.72 2.51 5.00
N VAL A 176 14.94 2.95 5.99
CA VAL A 176 15.26 4.15 6.77
C VAL A 176 16.51 3.96 7.65
N ILE A 177 17.26 5.02 7.87
CA ILE A 177 18.48 5.06 8.68
C ILE A 177 18.29 6.11 9.80
N PRO A 178 18.48 5.72 11.09
CA PRO A 178 18.73 4.39 11.64
C PRO A 178 17.57 3.42 11.36
N ARG A 179 17.86 2.10 11.38
CA ARG A 179 16.84 1.07 11.15
C ARG A 179 15.72 1.10 12.21
N VAL A 180 14.54 0.68 11.83
CA VAL A 180 13.43 0.53 12.78
C VAL A 180 13.55 -0.82 13.49
N GLU A 181 13.41 -0.80 14.84
CA GLU A 181 13.38 -1.99 15.67
C GLU A 181 11.96 -2.24 16.18
N LYS A 182 11.26 -3.15 15.53
CA LYS A 182 9.85 -3.45 15.81
C LYS A 182 9.62 -4.02 17.22
N ASP A 183 10.60 -4.73 17.78
CA ASP A 183 10.49 -5.30 19.14
C ASP A 183 10.43 -4.21 20.24
N LEU A 184 10.72 -2.96 19.89
CA LEU A 184 10.58 -1.78 20.75
C LEU A 184 9.28 -1.01 20.53
N ALA A 185 8.33 -1.57 19.76
CA ALA A 185 7.04 -0.93 19.52
C ALA A 185 6.32 -0.57 20.82
N ARG A 186 5.71 0.62 20.83
CA ARG A 186 4.91 1.13 21.96
C ARG A 186 3.59 1.67 21.44
N TYR A 187 2.61 1.69 22.34
CA TYR A 187 1.25 2.11 22.03
C TYR A 187 0.76 3.14 23.04
N GLU A 188 -0.03 4.08 22.59
CA GLU A 188 -0.77 4.98 23.46
C GLU A 188 -1.90 4.25 24.18
N SER A 189 -2.61 3.38 23.45
CA SER A 189 -3.68 2.57 24.03
C SER A 189 -3.13 1.49 24.97
N SER A 190 -3.69 1.36 26.16
CA SER A 190 -3.40 0.25 27.07
C SER A 190 -3.84 -1.12 26.55
N GLN A 191 -4.65 -1.16 25.50
CA GLN A 191 -5.06 -2.39 24.82
C GLN A 191 -4.04 -2.82 23.74
N GLU A 192 -3.05 -1.97 23.46
CA GLU A 192 -2.00 -2.21 22.45
C GLU A 192 -2.60 -2.65 21.10
N GLY A 193 -2.07 -3.69 20.47
CA GLY A 193 -2.58 -4.23 19.21
C GLY A 193 -3.99 -4.83 19.26
N ARG A 194 -4.67 -4.85 20.43
CA ARG A 194 -6.07 -5.29 20.58
C ARG A 194 -7.09 -4.13 20.60
N HIS A 195 -6.62 -2.91 20.38
CA HIS A 195 -7.52 -1.76 20.24
C HIS A 195 -8.51 -2.00 19.10
N VAL A 196 -9.77 -1.59 19.31
CA VAL A 196 -10.82 -1.69 18.29
C VAL A 196 -10.94 -0.32 17.62
N ASP A 197 -10.58 -0.26 16.35
CA ASP A 197 -10.68 0.96 15.56
C ASP A 197 -12.04 1.02 14.85
N LEU A 198 -12.50 2.22 14.53
CA LEU A 198 -13.76 2.48 13.83
C LEU A 198 -13.51 3.36 12.60
N ALA A 199 -14.26 3.10 11.53
CA ALA A 199 -14.24 3.99 10.37
C ALA A 199 -15.62 4.08 9.72
N ALA A 200 -15.84 5.18 9.00
CA ALA A 200 -16.98 5.40 8.15
C ALA A 200 -16.55 6.10 6.86
N ARG A 201 -17.13 5.72 5.73
CA ARG A 201 -16.94 6.38 4.44
C ARG A 201 -18.27 6.54 3.73
N TRP A 202 -18.53 7.72 3.20
CA TRP A 202 -19.57 7.95 2.22
C TRP A 202 -18.91 8.19 0.86
N SER A 203 -19.43 7.55 -0.19
CA SER A 203 -18.97 7.76 -1.56
C SER A 203 -20.14 7.87 -2.52
N HIS A 204 -20.01 8.71 -3.54
CA HIS A 204 -21.05 8.93 -4.54
C HIS A 204 -20.49 9.41 -5.86
N ALA A 205 -21.04 8.89 -6.96
CA ALA A 205 -20.78 9.38 -8.32
C ALA A 205 -21.84 10.42 -8.72
N ILE A 206 -21.42 11.63 -9.03
CA ILE A 206 -22.29 12.76 -9.41
C ILE A 206 -21.89 13.23 -10.81
N GLY A 207 -22.57 12.70 -11.84
CA GLY A 207 -22.21 12.96 -13.23
C GLY A 207 -20.80 12.44 -13.54
N ASP A 208 -19.89 13.33 -13.90
CA ASP A 208 -18.49 13.00 -14.25
C ASP A 208 -17.55 13.03 -13.04
N MET A 209 -18.08 13.22 -11.83
CA MET A 209 -17.31 13.37 -10.60
C MET A 209 -17.62 12.24 -9.61
N ASP A 210 -16.56 11.62 -9.10
CA ASP A 210 -16.59 10.73 -7.94
C ASP A 210 -16.09 11.48 -6.72
N ILE A 211 -16.79 11.34 -5.60
CA ILE A 211 -16.45 11.97 -4.32
C ILE A 211 -16.50 10.95 -3.18
N GLY A 212 -15.52 11.00 -2.30
CA GLY A 212 -15.48 10.24 -1.05
C GLY A 212 -15.25 11.16 0.14
N LEU A 213 -15.96 10.89 1.24
CA LEU A 213 -15.75 11.50 2.55
C LEU A 213 -15.51 10.39 3.56
N SER A 214 -14.44 10.47 4.32
CA SER A 214 -14.06 9.43 5.27
C SER A 214 -13.80 10.00 6.66
N TRP A 215 -14.02 9.17 7.65
CA TRP A 215 -13.62 9.38 9.04
C TRP A 215 -13.09 8.07 9.63
N PHE A 216 -12.04 8.18 10.42
CA PHE A 216 -11.38 7.07 11.11
C PHE A 216 -11.04 7.50 12.53
N HIS A 217 -11.31 6.62 13.50
CA HIS A 217 -10.85 6.73 14.88
C HIS A 217 -10.15 5.45 15.29
N GLY A 218 -8.89 5.54 15.70
CA GLY A 218 -8.14 4.37 16.10
C GLY A 218 -6.63 4.55 16.11
N THR A 219 -5.92 3.43 16.10
CA THR A 219 -4.47 3.37 16.10
C THR A 219 -3.88 3.85 14.76
N SER A 220 -2.97 4.81 14.80
CA SER A 220 -2.34 5.38 13.60
C SER A 220 -1.61 4.29 12.79
N ARG A 221 -1.84 4.27 11.47
CA ARG A 221 -1.11 3.37 10.56
C ARG A 221 0.33 3.84 10.30
N THR A 222 0.61 5.13 10.56
CA THR A 222 1.97 5.68 10.50
C THR A 222 2.48 5.90 11.92
N PRO A 223 3.47 5.12 12.39
CA PRO A 223 4.03 5.29 13.72
C PRO A 223 4.93 6.53 13.78
N ILE A 224 5.04 7.11 14.98
CA ILE A 224 6.09 8.06 15.31
C ILE A 224 7.36 7.26 15.60
N LEU A 225 8.44 7.55 14.89
CA LEU A 225 9.73 6.86 15.03
C LEU A 225 10.61 7.62 16.02
N ASN A 226 10.85 7.03 17.19
CA ASN A 226 11.64 7.66 18.26
C ASN A 226 13.02 7.02 18.35
N PRO A 227 14.11 7.81 18.46
CA PRO A 227 15.44 7.28 18.69
C PRO A 227 15.51 6.44 19.98
N ALA A 228 16.12 5.27 19.89
CA ALA A 228 16.28 4.33 21.02
C ALA A 228 17.62 3.60 20.91
N GLN A 229 18.02 2.88 21.96
CA GLN A 229 19.17 1.97 21.93
C GLN A 229 18.70 0.52 22.00
N TYR A 230 19.27 -0.30 21.12
CA TYR A 230 19.03 -1.74 21.10
C TYR A 230 20.30 -2.49 20.76
N ASN A 231 20.73 -3.40 21.65
CA ASN A 231 21.97 -4.19 21.50
C ASN A 231 23.24 -3.35 21.21
N GLY A 232 23.31 -2.12 21.74
CA GLY A 232 24.43 -1.21 21.54
C GLY A 232 24.39 -0.37 20.26
N GLU A 233 23.37 -0.54 19.44
CA GLU A 233 23.12 0.28 18.24
C GLU A 233 22.04 1.34 18.51
N ILE A 234 22.11 2.48 17.80
CA ILE A 234 21.02 3.45 17.73
C ILE A 234 20.01 2.92 16.71
N VAL A 235 18.74 2.85 17.13
CA VAL A 235 17.62 2.39 16.31
C VAL A 235 16.44 3.33 16.46
N LEU A 236 15.42 3.15 15.63
CA LEU A 236 14.14 3.86 15.74
C LEU A 236 13.10 2.91 16.34
N ALA A 237 12.46 3.33 17.43
CA ALA A 237 11.38 2.60 18.09
C ALA A 237 10.03 3.16 17.62
N PRO A 238 9.14 2.35 17.03
CA PRO A 238 7.83 2.82 16.58
C PRO A 238 6.91 3.06 17.78
N PHE A 239 6.18 4.19 17.76
CA PHE A 239 5.15 4.54 18.71
C PHE A 239 3.83 4.79 17.98
N TYR A 240 2.80 4.02 18.33
CA TYR A 240 1.48 4.06 17.71
C TYR A 240 0.51 4.83 18.59
N GLN A 241 0.17 6.06 18.19
CA GLN A 241 -0.81 6.89 18.87
C GLN A 241 -2.25 6.59 18.41
N ILE A 242 -3.22 7.01 19.19
CA ILE A 242 -4.63 7.05 18.78
C ILE A 242 -4.89 8.37 18.04
N ILE A 243 -5.60 8.29 16.92
CA ILE A 243 -5.90 9.42 16.06
C ILE A 243 -7.37 9.48 15.69
N ASP A 244 -7.82 10.69 15.35
CA ASP A 244 -8.98 10.96 14.54
C ASP A 244 -8.51 11.50 13.19
N GLN A 245 -8.91 10.86 12.10
CA GLN A 245 -8.63 11.34 10.75
C GLN A 245 -9.92 11.57 9.98
N ALA A 246 -10.08 12.78 9.44
CA ALA A 246 -11.10 13.08 8.43
C ALA A 246 -10.43 13.23 7.08
N GLY A 247 -11.05 12.69 6.04
CA GLY A 247 -10.51 12.69 4.67
C GLY A 247 -11.57 13.00 3.62
N ILE A 248 -11.11 13.56 2.52
CA ILE A 248 -11.88 13.76 1.29
C ILE A 248 -11.03 13.33 0.09
N ASP A 249 -11.64 12.64 -0.84
CA ASP A 249 -11.11 12.36 -2.16
C ASP A 249 -12.12 12.74 -3.23
N VAL A 250 -11.60 13.29 -4.33
CA VAL A 250 -12.42 13.72 -5.48
C VAL A 250 -11.69 13.36 -6.77
N GLN A 251 -12.42 12.73 -7.68
CA GLN A 251 -11.97 12.50 -9.04
C GLN A 251 -12.99 13.05 -10.02
N LEU A 252 -12.53 13.79 -11.04
CA LEU A 252 -13.39 14.36 -12.09
C LEU A 252 -12.81 14.03 -13.46
N THR A 253 -13.57 13.26 -14.25
CA THR A 253 -13.22 12.89 -15.62
C THR A 253 -13.96 13.78 -16.61
N ARG A 254 -13.24 14.55 -17.44
CA ARG A 254 -13.85 15.38 -18.46
C ARG A 254 -13.05 15.40 -19.77
N GLY A 255 -13.52 14.68 -20.76
CA GLY A 255 -12.79 14.48 -22.00
C GLY A 255 -11.47 13.74 -21.75
N SER A 256 -10.35 14.35 -22.14
CA SER A 256 -9.00 13.79 -21.89
C SER A 256 -8.42 14.16 -20.53
N TRP A 257 -9.12 14.93 -19.72
CA TRP A 257 -8.69 15.38 -18.40
C TRP A 257 -9.23 14.50 -17.31
N LEU A 258 -8.36 14.08 -16.39
CA LEU A 258 -8.68 13.42 -15.14
C LEU A 258 -8.10 14.26 -14.00
N TRP A 259 -8.96 14.95 -13.27
CA TRP A 259 -8.58 15.74 -12.08
C TRP A 259 -8.68 14.89 -10.83
N LYS A 260 -7.71 15.02 -9.95
CA LYS A 260 -7.60 14.22 -8.73
C LYS A 260 -7.30 15.14 -7.55
N LEU A 261 -7.89 14.85 -6.40
CA LEU A 261 -7.63 15.55 -5.14
C LEU A 261 -7.85 14.60 -3.97
N GLU A 262 -6.91 14.54 -3.08
CA GLU A 262 -7.05 13.97 -1.74
C GLU A 262 -6.63 14.99 -0.69
N ALA A 263 -7.34 15.03 0.44
CA ALA A 263 -6.92 15.82 1.59
C ALA A 263 -7.34 15.15 2.88
N ILE A 264 -6.50 15.26 3.91
CA ILE A 264 -6.76 14.75 5.25
C ILE A 264 -6.45 15.79 6.30
N ASN A 265 -7.20 15.68 7.42
CA ASN A 265 -6.86 16.30 8.69
C ASN A 265 -6.71 15.19 9.73
N LEU A 266 -5.53 15.06 10.28
CA LEU A 266 -5.21 14.10 11.34
C LEU A 266 -5.03 14.83 12.66
N ASP A 267 -5.75 14.38 13.68
CA ASP A 267 -5.70 14.86 15.06
C ASP A 267 -5.30 13.71 15.99
N GLY A 268 -4.15 13.82 16.63
CA GLY A 268 -3.66 12.90 17.65
C GLY A 268 -3.08 13.67 18.84
N ASN A 269 -2.83 12.99 19.94
CA ASN A 269 -2.28 13.65 21.13
C ASN A 269 -0.82 14.09 20.99
N TYR A 270 -0.06 13.39 20.12
CA TYR A 270 1.38 13.63 19.94
C TYR A 270 1.68 14.36 18.63
N VAL A 271 0.98 14.02 17.57
CA VAL A 271 1.18 14.62 16.24
C VAL A 271 -0.17 14.99 15.64
N LYS A 272 -0.26 16.22 15.10
CA LYS A 272 -1.42 16.76 14.39
C LYS A 272 -0.93 17.40 13.11
N TYR A 273 -1.59 17.10 11.99
CA TYR A 273 -1.23 17.70 10.70
C TYR A 273 -2.36 17.62 9.68
N LYS A 274 -2.17 18.38 8.61
CA LYS A 274 -2.98 18.32 7.41
C LYS A 274 -2.10 17.96 6.23
N ARG A 275 -2.62 17.13 5.34
CA ARG A 275 -1.98 16.82 4.07
C ARG A 275 -2.98 16.99 2.93
N ALA A 276 -2.46 17.34 1.77
CA ALA A 276 -3.24 17.38 0.55
C ALA A 276 -2.38 16.98 -0.63
N THR A 277 -2.94 16.26 -1.58
CA THR A 277 -2.34 15.94 -2.87
C THR A 277 -3.39 16.15 -3.92
N GLY A 278 -3.05 16.87 -4.99
CA GLY A 278 -3.99 17.10 -6.07
C GLY A 278 -3.33 17.54 -7.36
N GLY A 279 -3.98 17.21 -8.43
CA GLY A 279 -3.45 17.48 -9.75
C GLY A 279 -4.34 16.96 -10.87
N PHE A 280 -3.71 16.57 -11.96
CA PHE A 280 -4.42 16.04 -13.12
C PHE A 280 -3.58 15.06 -13.92
N GLU A 281 -4.28 14.23 -14.70
CA GLU A 281 -3.73 13.50 -15.83
C GLU A 281 -4.41 13.96 -17.12
N TYR A 282 -3.63 14.23 -18.16
CA TYR A 282 -4.12 14.54 -19.50
C TYR A 282 -3.66 13.50 -20.49
N THR A 283 -4.59 12.84 -21.17
CA THR A 283 -4.30 11.76 -22.12
C THR A 283 -4.31 12.24 -23.56
N PHE A 284 -3.18 12.04 -24.26
CA PHE A 284 -3.03 12.16 -25.70
C PHE A 284 -3.29 10.79 -26.33
N TYR A 285 -4.44 10.64 -26.96
CA TYR A 285 -4.83 9.38 -27.61
C TYR A 285 -4.20 9.19 -28.97
N GLY A 286 -3.81 7.94 -29.28
CA GLY A 286 -3.37 7.55 -30.61
C GLY A 286 -2.06 8.23 -31.05
N ILE A 287 -1.08 8.36 -30.14
CA ILE A 287 0.19 9.03 -30.45
C ILE A 287 0.91 8.38 -31.61
N ALA A 288 1.61 9.18 -32.42
CA ALA A 288 2.36 8.71 -33.60
C ALA A 288 1.53 7.89 -34.63
N ASN A 289 0.21 8.12 -34.71
CA ASN A 289 -0.76 7.37 -35.51
C ASN A 289 -0.80 5.87 -35.17
N SER A 290 -0.59 5.52 -33.93
CA SER A 290 -0.68 4.16 -33.41
C SER A 290 -1.88 3.98 -32.49
N ALA A 291 -2.05 2.82 -31.90
CA ALA A 291 -3.03 2.59 -30.84
C ALA A 291 -2.58 3.12 -29.47
N ALA A 292 -1.30 3.53 -29.34
CA ALA A 292 -0.72 3.92 -28.06
C ALA A 292 -1.23 5.28 -27.58
N ASP A 293 -1.42 5.39 -26.27
CA ASP A 293 -1.80 6.62 -25.57
C ASP A 293 -0.66 7.11 -24.68
N LEU A 294 -0.54 8.41 -24.50
CA LEU A 294 0.42 9.04 -23.60
C LEU A 294 -0.32 9.96 -22.62
N GLY A 295 -0.25 9.62 -21.33
CA GLY A 295 -0.73 10.47 -20.24
C GLY A 295 0.39 11.39 -19.72
N LEU A 296 0.07 12.65 -19.50
CA LEU A 296 0.89 13.58 -18.72
C LEU A 296 0.24 13.71 -17.34
N VAL A 297 0.95 13.27 -16.30
CA VAL A 297 0.51 13.34 -14.90
C VAL A 297 1.23 14.51 -14.22
N MET A 298 0.49 15.34 -13.48
CA MET A 298 1.05 16.39 -12.62
C MET A 298 0.27 16.44 -11.32
N GLU A 299 0.97 16.37 -10.17
CA GLU A 299 0.39 16.51 -8.85
C GLU A 299 1.26 17.42 -7.98
N TYR A 300 0.63 18.16 -7.10
CA TYR A 300 1.27 18.91 -6.03
C TYR A 300 0.95 18.22 -4.70
N LEU A 301 1.99 18.02 -3.89
CA LEU A 301 1.96 17.34 -2.61
C LEU A 301 2.23 18.34 -1.50
N TYR A 302 1.40 18.33 -0.46
CA TYR A 302 1.51 19.25 0.66
C TYR A 302 1.38 18.53 2.00
N ASP A 303 2.28 18.85 2.94
CA ASP A 303 2.18 18.47 4.35
C ASP A 303 2.44 19.69 5.24
N SER A 304 1.50 19.98 6.14
CA SER A 304 1.56 21.16 7.02
C SER A 304 2.70 21.14 8.05
N ARG A 305 3.45 20.05 8.14
CA ARG A 305 4.65 19.93 9.01
C ARG A 305 5.90 20.46 8.34
N GLY A 306 5.88 20.62 6.99
CA GLY A 306 7.06 21.00 6.20
C GLY A 306 8.22 20.03 6.49
N GLU A 307 9.42 20.53 6.60
CA GLU A 307 10.67 19.77 6.87
C GLU A 307 10.62 18.87 8.13
N LEU A 308 9.62 19.03 8.99
CA LEU A 308 9.38 18.14 10.14
C LEU A 308 8.50 16.93 9.77
N ALA A 309 8.05 16.81 8.54
CA ALA A 309 7.33 15.66 8.06
C ALA A 309 8.23 14.41 8.12
N THR A 310 7.59 13.26 8.34
CA THR A 310 8.26 11.95 8.31
C THR A 310 8.11 11.27 6.95
N THR A 311 7.81 12.05 5.93
CA THR A 311 7.64 11.69 4.53
C THR A 311 8.45 12.69 3.70
N PRO A 312 9.05 12.29 2.58
CA PRO A 312 9.72 13.24 1.68
C PRO A 312 8.76 14.03 0.79
N PHE A 313 7.46 14.08 1.12
CA PHE A 313 6.39 14.64 0.28
C PHE A 313 5.65 15.75 1.03
N GLU A 314 6.35 16.86 1.36
CA GLU A 314 5.78 17.96 2.16
C GLU A 314 5.47 19.24 1.36
N ASP A 315 6.20 19.49 0.28
CA ASP A 315 6.00 20.64 -0.63
C ASP A 315 6.62 20.32 -2.00
N ASP A 316 6.05 19.34 -2.69
CA ASP A 316 6.66 18.69 -3.85
C ASP A 316 5.76 18.72 -5.08
N PHE A 317 6.37 18.60 -6.24
CA PHE A 317 5.69 18.36 -7.51
C PHE A 317 6.04 17.02 -8.10
N LEU A 318 5.02 16.15 -8.32
CA LEU A 318 5.11 15.03 -9.24
C LEU A 318 4.88 15.52 -10.66
N THR A 319 5.77 15.12 -11.57
CA THR A 319 5.55 15.15 -13.02
C THR A 319 5.78 13.76 -13.57
N GLY A 320 4.81 13.19 -14.27
CA GLY A 320 4.86 11.83 -14.78
C GLY A 320 4.44 11.71 -16.25
N LEU A 321 4.94 10.67 -16.90
CA LEU A 321 4.53 10.25 -18.24
C LEU A 321 4.07 8.79 -18.18
N ARG A 322 2.79 8.56 -18.50
CA ARG A 322 2.17 7.23 -18.57
C ARG A 322 2.02 6.83 -20.04
N LEU A 323 2.72 5.80 -20.45
CA LEU A 323 2.59 5.20 -21.77
C LEU A 323 1.72 3.93 -21.67
N THR A 324 0.67 3.85 -22.50
CA THR A 324 -0.15 2.65 -22.64
C THR A 324 -0.17 2.27 -24.10
N LEU A 325 0.36 1.08 -24.44
CA LEU A 325 0.48 0.66 -25.84
C LEU A 325 -0.86 0.19 -26.43
N ASN A 326 -1.86 -0.12 -25.60
CA ASN A 326 -3.15 -0.69 -26.01
C ASN A 326 -2.99 -1.95 -26.86
N ASP A 327 -1.93 -2.74 -26.59
CA ASP A 327 -1.64 -4.00 -27.25
C ASP A 327 -2.27 -5.19 -26.53
N GLU A 328 -2.30 -6.37 -27.15
CA GLU A 328 -2.86 -7.60 -26.58
C GLU A 328 -2.14 -8.01 -25.28
N GLN A 329 -0.90 -7.59 -25.10
CA GLN A 329 -0.06 -7.89 -23.95
C GLN A 329 -0.26 -6.90 -22.79
N SER A 330 -1.15 -5.92 -22.93
CA SER A 330 -1.41 -4.89 -21.92
C SER A 330 -0.11 -4.22 -21.45
N THR A 331 0.71 -3.77 -22.41
CA THR A 331 1.99 -3.13 -22.10
C THR A 331 1.75 -1.69 -21.66
N ASP A 332 2.24 -1.37 -20.47
CA ASP A 332 2.19 -0.03 -19.88
C ASP A 332 3.52 0.33 -19.23
N ALA A 333 3.76 1.63 -19.11
CA ALA A 333 4.87 2.17 -18.34
C ALA A 333 4.53 3.54 -17.77
N LEU A 334 4.97 3.81 -16.54
CA LEU A 334 4.89 5.10 -15.86
C LEU A 334 6.30 5.54 -15.45
N LEU A 335 6.72 6.69 -15.93
CA LEU A 335 7.92 7.38 -15.46
C LEU A 335 7.50 8.59 -14.66
N GLY A 336 7.87 8.67 -13.39
CA GLY A 336 7.58 9.76 -12.49
C GLY A 336 8.84 10.44 -11.96
N VAL A 337 8.76 11.74 -11.72
CA VAL A 337 9.76 12.53 -11.02
C VAL A 337 9.03 13.36 -9.97
N ILE A 338 9.33 13.12 -8.70
CA ILE A 338 8.88 13.98 -7.60
C ILE A 338 10.06 14.87 -7.25
N LYS A 339 9.86 16.19 -7.28
CA LYS A 339 10.88 17.18 -6.98
C LYS A 339 10.40 18.09 -5.86
N ASP A 340 11.28 18.24 -4.85
CA ASP A 340 11.13 19.22 -3.78
C ASP A 340 11.17 20.65 -4.34
N THR A 341 10.35 21.56 -3.77
CA THR A 341 10.30 22.97 -4.18
C THR A 341 11.32 23.85 -3.46
N HIS A 342 11.90 23.39 -2.34
CA HIS A 342 12.78 24.15 -1.47
C HIS A 342 14.26 23.81 -1.66
N ASP A 343 14.57 22.59 -2.11
CA ASP A 343 15.95 22.16 -2.37
C ASP A 343 16.08 21.40 -3.70
N ASP A 344 17.24 20.78 -3.94
CA ASP A 344 17.50 20.03 -5.16
C ASP A 344 17.24 18.50 -5.02
N SER A 345 16.51 18.11 -3.96
CA SER A 345 16.10 16.72 -3.76
C SER A 345 15.08 16.27 -4.79
N TYR A 346 15.20 15.04 -5.25
CA TYR A 346 14.20 14.41 -6.12
C TYR A 346 14.20 12.88 -6.03
N LEU A 347 13.03 12.30 -6.28
CA LEU A 347 12.81 10.88 -6.50
C LEU A 347 12.42 10.66 -7.96
N VAL A 348 13.11 9.75 -8.66
CA VAL A 348 12.69 9.26 -9.96
C VAL A 348 12.20 7.83 -9.81
N SER A 349 11.02 7.53 -10.33
CA SER A 349 10.45 6.18 -10.39
C SER A 349 10.10 5.80 -11.81
N LEU A 350 10.34 4.54 -12.15
CA LEU A 350 9.89 3.92 -13.39
C LEU A 350 9.21 2.59 -13.05
N GLU A 351 8.02 2.42 -13.55
CA GLU A 351 7.28 1.16 -13.49
C GLU A 351 6.87 0.77 -14.90
N ALA A 352 7.03 -0.50 -15.26
CA ALA A 352 6.60 -1.00 -16.55
C ALA A 352 6.13 -2.45 -16.42
N ASN A 353 5.06 -2.77 -17.13
CA ASN A 353 4.42 -4.06 -17.08
C ASN A 353 4.17 -4.58 -18.49
N ARG A 354 4.28 -5.90 -18.67
CA ARG A 354 3.91 -6.57 -19.90
C ARG A 354 3.52 -8.02 -19.64
N ARG A 355 2.42 -8.47 -20.23
CA ARG A 355 2.08 -9.89 -20.29
C ARG A 355 2.91 -10.59 -21.36
N ILE A 356 3.25 -11.85 -21.12
CA ILE A 356 3.96 -12.72 -22.06
C ILE A 356 3.11 -13.98 -22.21
N GLY A 357 2.37 -14.08 -23.32
CA GLY A 357 1.33 -15.08 -23.49
C GLY A 357 0.22 -14.94 -22.46
N ASP A 358 -0.42 -16.05 -22.09
CA ASP A 358 -1.64 -16.06 -21.29
C ASP A 358 -1.36 -16.10 -19.76
N SER A 359 -0.18 -16.61 -19.38
CA SER A 359 0.11 -16.96 -17.98
C SER A 359 1.29 -16.21 -17.36
N TRP A 360 2.07 -15.46 -18.13
CA TRP A 360 3.24 -14.76 -17.59
C TRP A 360 3.06 -13.25 -17.59
N LYS A 361 3.62 -12.60 -16.59
CA LYS A 361 3.75 -11.14 -16.52
C LYS A 361 5.20 -10.79 -16.16
N LEU A 362 5.78 -9.89 -16.93
CA LEU A 362 7.04 -9.23 -16.62
C LEU A 362 6.73 -7.86 -16.03
N SER A 363 7.30 -7.55 -14.88
CA SER A 363 7.25 -6.24 -14.25
C SER A 363 8.68 -5.72 -14.04
N ILE A 364 8.88 -4.44 -14.31
CA ILE A 364 10.16 -3.74 -14.11
C ILE A 364 9.86 -2.51 -13.27
N GLN A 365 10.64 -2.33 -12.22
CA GLN A 365 10.59 -1.15 -11.36
C GLN A 365 12.01 -0.60 -11.22
N ALA A 366 12.18 0.71 -11.27
CA ALA A 366 13.45 1.36 -10.95
C ALA A 366 13.20 2.61 -10.12
N SER A 367 14.06 2.84 -9.15
CA SER A 367 13.99 4.03 -8.30
C SER A 367 15.38 4.65 -8.17
N LYS A 368 15.41 5.98 -8.22
CA LYS A 368 16.61 6.78 -7.96
C LYS A 368 16.30 7.88 -6.97
N PHE A 369 17.12 7.96 -5.93
CA PHE A 369 16.95 8.90 -4.82
C PHE A 369 18.11 9.90 -4.82
N LEU A 370 17.82 11.15 -5.03
CA LEU A 370 18.79 12.24 -4.82
C LEU A 370 18.29 13.12 -3.66
N ALA A 371 19.02 13.09 -2.57
CA ALA A 371 18.75 13.96 -1.43
C ALA A 371 19.83 15.03 -1.35
N ASP A 372 19.46 16.30 -1.46
CA ASP A 372 20.29 17.45 -1.18
C ASP A 372 19.79 18.14 0.10
N GLY A 373 20.71 18.71 0.85
CA GLY A 373 20.43 19.63 1.94
C GLY A 373 19.61 19.05 3.10
N LEU A 374 18.34 19.35 3.17
CA LEU A 374 17.52 19.26 4.38
C LEU A 374 16.64 18.02 4.47
N ASP A 375 16.26 17.40 3.35
CA ASP A 375 15.39 16.23 3.35
C ASP A 375 16.05 15.00 3.99
N GLN A 376 15.79 14.82 5.29
CA GLN A 376 16.30 13.69 6.07
C GLN A 376 15.60 12.37 5.71
N SER A 377 14.36 12.43 5.23
CA SER A 377 13.60 11.26 4.85
C SER A 377 14.19 10.63 3.59
N LEU A 378 14.44 11.43 2.56
CA LEU A 378 15.01 10.95 1.31
C LEU A 378 16.49 10.53 1.46
N LYS A 379 17.26 11.20 2.35
CA LYS A 379 18.63 10.82 2.66
C LYS A 379 18.82 9.40 3.12
N SER A 380 17.83 8.83 3.78
CA SER A 380 17.87 7.42 4.21
C SER A 380 18.00 6.47 3.03
N PHE A 381 17.57 6.88 1.84
CA PHE A 381 17.54 6.06 0.63
C PHE A 381 18.58 6.47 -0.42
N ALA A 382 19.44 7.45 -0.12
CA ALA A 382 20.40 8.00 -1.10
C ALA A 382 21.37 6.97 -1.70
N GLU A 383 21.67 5.89 -0.99
CA GLU A 383 22.52 4.78 -1.46
C GLU A 383 21.69 3.58 -1.96
N ASP A 384 20.37 3.72 -2.04
CA ASP A 384 19.44 2.61 -2.32
C ASP A 384 18.79 2.69 -3.72
N ASP A 385 19.46 3.39 -4.69
CA ASP A 385 19.01 3.34 -6.10
C ASP A 385 18.98 1.90 -6.59
N PHE A 386 17.88 1.48 -7.23
CA PHE A 386 17.74 0.09 -7.65
C PHE A 386 17.02 -0.07 -8.99
N LEU A 387 17.25 -1.22 -9.60
CA LEU A 387 16.44 -1.82 -10.64
C LEU A 387 15.90 -3.16 -10.16
N GLN A 388 14.60 -3.34 -10.23
CA GLN A 388 13.91 -4.59 -9.92
C GLN A 388 13.30 -5.18 -11.18
N VAL A 389 13.46 -6.48 -11.35
CA VAL A 389 12.79 -7.25 -12.39
C VAL A 389 12.03 -8.39 -11.72
N GLU A 390 10.75 -8.49 -12.02
CA GLU A 390 9.88 -9.55 -11.53
C GLU A 390 9.25 -10.31 -12.69
N LEU A 391 9.24 -11.63 -12.60
CA LEU A 391 8.55 -12.52 -13.52
C LEU A 391 7.52 -13.35 -12.74
N GLY A 392 6.24 -13.12 -13.04
CA GLY A 392 5.11 -13.82 -12.41
C GLY A 392 4.50 -14.86 -13.35
N TYR A 393 4.23 -16.05 -12.82
CA TYR A 393 3.40 -17.08 -13.45
C TYR A 393 2.03 -17.10 -12.82
N TYR A 394 0.99 -16.95 -13.64
CA TYR A 394 -0.41 -16.91 -13.23
C TYR A 394 -1.14 -18.17 -13.71
N PHE A 395 -1.93 -18.77 -12.85
CA PHE A 395 -2.67 -20.02 -13.10
C PHE A 395 -4.13 -19.94 -12.63
#